data_8bbbc7d478d9db3d6c7c338cb4691c05
#
_entry.id   8bbbc7d478d9db3d6c7c338cb4691c05
#
_cell.length_a   1.000
_cell.length_b   1.000
_cell.length_c   1.000
_cell.angle_alpha   90.00
_cell.angle_beta   90.00
_cell.angle_gamma   90.00
#
_symmetry.space_group_name_H-M   'P 1'
#
loop_
_entity.id
_entity.type
_entity.pdbx_description
1 polymer ?
#
loop_
_entity_poly.entity_id
_entity_poly.type
_entity_poly.pdbx_seq_one_letter_code
_entity_poly.pdbx_strand_id
1 'polypeptide(L)'
;MLDKKEERKLLYAHSEEVEEVLQDTPKGLRKMGVYLLLAILMLLLIGSWYFKSPQIIECEVVITSSTPPAQVMSKTSGRLTELLVANQDYVEKGVCLGVQENTAKRRDVESLEQWIDTLRSMLEQRQNISAKLQTWQLGDLQNDYAALLTQLSAYQQLNFILNHSHKLSTMRKSLESNAQQVKHLQNLKQLTQRQYELQQKSTQRDKQLHDNKLISTEELERSEAQTLQMRMNVAQAEASERNQMMQGLQLQTNIDEQELQNSRELNQQLTALYTRIDQLKAAINAWKANYLLLAPIAGKVTFTNYWTKNQQLQAGKVAFTIVPTSISDLIARATLSAHGSGRVRLGQRVNIALDNFPENEYGVIEGKVLRLSLAPDESKNYVVEVELPGGLVTSYHKHLALSQEMTGKARIVTDDVRLLETLIQPIRRFWRNQ
;
A
#
# COMPACT_ATOMS: atom_id res chain seq x y z
N MET A 1 101.96 -37.64 21.33
CA MET A 1 102.06 -36.23 21.06
C MET A 1 102.77 -36.00 19.76
N LEU A 2 102.33 -36.54 18.72
CA LEU A 2 102.81 -36.40 17.34
C LEU A 2 101.61 -36.78 16.48
N ASP A 3 100.94 -35.82 15.82
CA ASP A 3 100.22 -36.05 14.58
C ASP A 3 99.04 -35.04 14.36
N LYS A 4 99.32 -33.82 14.57
CA LYS A 4 98.37 -32.70 14.25
C LYS A 4 98.85 -31.82 13.09
N LYS A 5 99.99 -32.19 12.50
CA LYS A 5 100.60 -31.47 11.41
C LYS A 5 100.45 -32.03 10.03
N GLU A 6 100.17 -33.34 9.96
CA GLU A 6 99.94 -34.04 8.70
C GLU A 6 98.45 -33.98 8.22
N GLU A 7 97.50 -33.99 9.10
CA GLU A 7 96.10 -33.82 8.70
C GLU A 7 95.74 -32.45 8.12
N ARG A 8 96.51 -31.44 8.50
CA ARG A 8 96.33 -30.05 7.91
C ARG A 8 96.90 -29.93 6.50
N LYS A 9 97.89 -30.74 6.12
CA LYS A 9 98.43 -30.72 4.76
C LYS A 9 97.60 -31.45 3.73
N LEU A 10 96.84 -32.49 4.13
CA LEU A 10 95.92 -33.21 3.25
C LEU A 10 94.62 -32.47 3.00
N LEU A 11 94.16 -31.63 3.93
CA LEU A 11 92.93 -30.79 3.75
C LEU A 11 93.24 -29.55 2.84
N TYR A 12 94.47 -29.09 2.73
CA TYR A 12 94.78 -27.98 1.84
C TYR A 12 95.14 -28.45 0.40
N ALA A 13 95.49 -29.65 0.18
CA ALA A 13 95.78 -30.15 -1.17
C ALA A 13 94.47 -30.45 -1.96
N HIS A 14 93.34 -30.66 -1.30
CA HIS A 14 92.05 -30.89 -1.97
C HIS A 14 91.25 -29.62 -2.30
N SER A 15 91.66 -28.44 -1.84
CA SER A 15 91.02 -27.21 -2.14
C SER A 15 91.51 -26.50 -3.37
N GLU A 16 92.78 -26.71 -3.77
CA GLU A 16 93.36 -26.03 -4.94
C GLU A 16 92.88 -26.66 -6.28
N GLU A 17 92.67 -27.97 -6.36
CA GLU A 17 92.21 -28.64 -7.59
C GLU A 17 90.69 -28.34 -7.88
N VAL A 18 89.90 -27.97 -6.89
CA VAL A 18 88.50 -27.63 -7.07
C VAL A 18 88.35 -26.15 -7.48
N GLU A 19 89.25 -25.26 -7.10
CA GLU A 19 89.21 -23.86 -7.53
C GLU A 19 89.68 -23.69 -8.98
N GLU A 20 90.62 -24.52 -9.48
CA GLU A 20 91.13 -24.45 -10.84
C GLU A 20 90.09 -24.89 -11.90
N VAL A 21 89.21 -25.81 -11.56
CA VAL A 21 88.12 -26.29 -12.47
C VAL A 21 86.97 -25.30 -12.54
N LEU A 22 86.83 -24.41 -11.58
CA LEU A 22 85.73 -23.40 -11.56
C LEU A 22 86.14 -22.07 -12.22
N GLN A 23 87.49 -21.84 -12.55
CA GLN A 23 87.94 -20.61 -13.16
C GLN A 23 88.01 -20.61 -14.69
N ASP A 24 87.84 -21.75 -15.35
CA ASP A 24 87.95 -21.87 -16.80
C ASP A 24 86.59 -22.06 -17.51
N THR A 25 85.57 -21.34 -17.08
CA THR A 25 84.39 -21.19 -17.91
C THR A 25 84.66 -20.02 -18.89
N PRO A 26 84.57 -20.26 -20.21
CA PRO A 26 84.82 -19.21 -21.20
C PRO A 26 83.82 -18.08 -20.95
N LYS A 27 84.34 -16.85 -20.75
CA LYS A 27 83.62 -15.60 -20.42
C LYS A 27 82.44 -15.32 -21.40
N GLY A 28 82.52 -15.91 -22.59
CA GLY A 28 81.38 -15.86 -23.59
C GLY A 28 80.18 -16.68 -23.27
N LEU A 29 80.35 -17.94 -22.81
CA LEU A 29 79.27 -18.86 -22.45
C LEU A 29 78.48 -18.35 -21.22
N ARG A 30 79.14 -17.76 -20.26
CA ARG A 30 78.51 -17.21 -19.05
C ARG A 30 77.63 -15.98 -19.37
N LYS A 31 78.11 -15.11 -20.29
CA LYS A 31 77.30 -13.99 -20.78
C LYS A 31 76.13 -14.45 -21.64
N MET A 32 76.35 -15.44 -22.52
CA MET A 32 75.34 -16.00 -23.40
C MET A 32 74.23 -16.75 -22.58
N GLY A 33 74.59 -17.49 -21.52
CA GLY A 33 73.65 -18.12 -20.60
C GLY A 33 72.79 -17.10 -19.83
N VAL A 34 73.41 -15.97 -19.38
CA VAL A 34 72.66 -14.88 -18.71
C VAL A 34 71.71 -14.19 -19.68
N TYR A 35 72.13 -13.92 -20.93
CA TYR A 35 71.24 -13.36 -21.95
C TYR A 35 70.11 -14.33 -22.34
N LEU A 36 70.36 -15.62 -22.44
CA LEU A 36 69.34 -16.61 -22.73
C LEU A 36 68.33 -16.73 -21.56
N LEU A 37 68.80 -16.68 -20.31
CA LEU A 37 67.95 -16.69 -19.13
C LEU A 37 67.10 -15.40 -19.04
N LEU A 38 67.71 -14.27 -19.35
CA LEU A 38 66.98 -12.96 -19.46
C LEU A 38 65.93 -12.98 -20.59
N ALA A 39 66.27 -13.59 -21.76
CA ALA A 39 65.36 -13.73 -22.87
C ALA A 39 64.18 -14.64 -22.52
N ILE A 40 64.40 -15.78 -21.82
CA ILE A 40 63.33 -16.66 -21.33
C ILE A 40 62.49 -15.96 -20.29
N LEU A 41 63.09 -15.25 -19.36
CA LEU A 41 62.38 -14.46 -18.34
C LEU A 41 61.49 -13.37 -18.99
N MET A 42 62.02 -12.67 -20.00
CA MET A 42 61.29 -11.65 -20.75
C MET A 42 60.10 -12.27 -21.53
N LEU A 43 60.32 -13.48 -22.13
CA LEU A 43 59.27 -14.21 -22.83
C LEU A 43 58.21 -14.71 -21.90
N LEU A 44 58.56 -15.16 -20.68
CA LEU A 44 57.59 -15.53 -19.64
C LEU A 44 56.78 -14.31 -19.13
N LEU A 45 57.43 -13.11 -18.97
CA LEU A 45 56.77 -11.92 -18.59
C LEU A 45 55.79 -11.39 -19.67
N ILE A 46 56.20 -11.46 -20.97
CA ILE A 46 55.31 -11.13 -22.09
C ILE A 46 54.16 -12.12 -22.18
N GLY A 47 54.43 -13.44 -22.02
CA GLY A 47 53.39 -14.45 -21.96
C GLY A 47 52.43 -14.23 -20.79
N SER A 48 52.95 -13.94 -19.59
CA SER A 48 52.13 -13.63 -18.39
C SER A 48 51.25 -12.38 -18.56
N TRP A 49 51.67 -11.41 -19.39
CA TRP A 49 50.87 -10.24 -19.71
C TRP A 49 49.74 -10.56 -20.72
N TYR A 50 50.00 -11.49 -21.66
CA TYR A 50 49.00 -11.89 -22.67
C TYR A 50 47.91 -12.79 -22.12
N PHE A 51 48.29 -13.71 -21.20
CA PHE A 51 47.30 -14.65 -20.59
C PHE A 51 46.53 -13.94 -19.47
N LYS A 52 45.19 -13.96 -19.63
CA LYS A 52 44.24 -13.54 -18.62
C LYS A 52 43.64 -14.74 -17.94
N SER A 53 43.45 -14.70 -16.64
CA SER A 53 42.76 -15.73 -15.86
C SER A 53 41.55 -15.11 -15.15
N PRO A 54 40.35 -15.69 -15.30
CA PRO A 54 39.18 -15.22 -14.56
C PRO A 54 39.39 -15.51 -13.06
N GLN A 55 39.05 -14.52 -12.23
CA GLN A 55 38.98 -14.75 -10.79
C GLN A 55 37.60 -15.31 -10.43
N ILE A 56 37.60 -16.31 -9.57
CA ILE A 56 36.37 -16.96 -9.11
C ILE A 56 36.14 -16.56 -7.66
N ILE A 57 34.95 -16.13 -7.34
CA ILE A 57 34.50 -15.86 -5.97
C ILE A 57 33.50 -16.96 -5.62
N GLU A 58 33.82 -17.75 -4.61
CA GLU A 58 32.92 -18.76 -4.09
C GLU A 58 32.01 -18.19 -3.01
N CYS A 59 30.72 -18.56 -3.06
CA CYS A 59 29.72 -18.18 -2.09
C CYS A 59 28.69 -19.29 -1.94
N GLU A 60 28.04 -19.33 -0.78
CA GLU A 60 26.89 -20.22 -0.56
C GLU A 60 25.67 -19.72 -1.34
N VAL A 61 24.93 -20.66 -1.90
CA VAL A 61 23.74 -20.32 -2.69
C VAL A 61 22.57 -21.22 -2.30
N VAL A 62 21.39 -20.61 -2.30
CA VAL A 62 20.11 -21.29 -2.14
C VAL A 62 19.26 -21.01 -3.37
N ILE A 63 18.92 -22.03 -4.13
CA ILE A 63 17.95 -21.92 -5.21
C ILE A 63 16.55 -22.03 -4.60
N THR A 64 15.75 -21.02 -4.82
CA THR A 64 14.37 -20.95 -4.35
C THR A 64 13.47 -20.35 -5.44
N SER A 65 12.16 -20.46 -5.28
CA SER A 65 11.22 -19.74 -6.12
C SER A 65 11.25 -18.25 -5.77
N SER A 66 11.01 -17.37 -6.74
CA SER A 66 10.82 -15.93 -6.51
C SER A 66 9.68 -15.64 -5.54
N THR A 67 8.71 -16.55 -5.47
CA THR A 67 7.63 -16.56 -4.50
C THR A 67 7.87 -17.68 -3.49
N PRO A 68 8.37 -17.37 -2.28
CA PRO A 68 8.62 -18.41 -1.26
C PRO A 68 7.31 -19.06 -0.82
N PRO A 69 7.35 -20.31 -0.33
CA PRO A 69 6.20 -20.96 0.28
C PRO A 69 5.62 -20.09 1.41
N ALA A 70 4.31 -19.91 1.40
CA ALA A 70 3.63 -19.10 2.39
C ALA A 70 3.05 -19.99 3.51
N GLN A 71 3.38 -19.64 4.74
CA GLN A 71 2.89 -20.34 5.92
C GLN A 71 1.59 -19.69 6.40
N VAL A 72 0.55 -20.50 6.57
CA VAL A 72 -0.72 -20.10 7.17
C VAL A 72 -0.68 -20.46 8.65
N MET A 73 -0.56 -19.45 9.49
CA MET A 73 -0.51 -19.61 10.94
C MET A 73 -1.86 -19.34 11.57
N SER A 74 -2.22 -20.13 12.59
CA SER A 74 -3.38 -19.83 13.43
C SER A 74 -3.10 -18.63 14.32
N LYS A 75 -3.99 -17.63 14.34
CA LYS A 75 -3.88 -16.47 15.22
C LYS A 75 -4.43 -16.69 16.61
N THR A 76 -5.38 -17.60 16.74
CA THR A 76 -6.03 -17.93 18.01
C THR A 76 -5.82 -19.41 18.32
N SER A 77 -5.97 -19.80 19.59
CA SER A 77 -5.99 -21.21 19.97
C SER A 77 -7.44 -21.70 19.97
N GLY A 78 -7.71 -22.86 19.38
CA GLY A 78 -9.05 -23.44 19.28
C GLY A 78 -9.04 -24.71 18.43
N ARG A 79 -10.17 -25.36 18.30
CA ARG A 79 -10.32 -26.57 17.51
C ARG A 79 -10.60 -26.26 16.03
N LEU A 80 -10.05 -27.04 15.11
CA LEU A 80 -10.35 -26.95 13.69
C LEU A 80 -11.76 -27.59 13.43
N THR A 81 -12.78 -26.75 13.24
CA THR A 81 -14.18 -27.24 13.06
C THR A 81 -14.46 -27.68 11.62
N GLU A 82 -13.94 -26.97 10.65
CA GLU A 82 -14.07 -27.30 9.23
C GLU A 82 -12.68 -27.34 8.57
N LEU A 83 -12.44 -28.39 7.79
CA LEU A 83 -11.31 -28.49 6.88
C LEU A 83 -11.90 -28.61 5.47
N LEU A 84 -11.64 -27.61 4.63
CA LEU A 84 -12.29 -27.42 3.34
C LEU A 84 -11.43 -27.88 2.16
N VAL A 85 -10.16 -28.24 2.42
CA VAL A 85 -9.19 -28.65 1.41
C VAL A 85 -8.53 -29.96 1.80
N ALA A 86 -8.05 -30.71 0.81
CA ALA A 86 -7.21 -31.87 1.00
C ALA A 86 -5.73 -31.54 0.82
N ASN A 87 -4.85 -32.46 1.25
CA ASN A 87 -3.41 -32.31 1.03
C ASN A 87 -3.11 -32.36 -0.46
N GLN A 88 -2.26 -31.44 -0.95
CA GLN A 88 -1.89 -31.22 -2.35
C GLN A 88 -2.97 -30.62 -3.26
N ASP A 89 -4.11 -30.20 -2.72
CA ASP A 89 -5.09 -29.44 -3.49
C ASP A 89 -4.52 -28.10 -3.94
N TYR A 90 -4.89 -27.70 -5.16
CA TYR A 90 -4.58 -26.37 -5.66
C TYR A 90 -5.62 -25.37 -5.14
N VAL A 91 -5.15 -24.27 -4.59
CA VAL A 91 -5.98 -23.18 -4.07
C VAL A 91 -5.57 -21.84 -4.64
N GLU A 92 -6.53 -20.97 -4.85
CA GLU A 92 -6.29 -19.58 -5.20
C GLU A 92 -6.08 -18.72 -3.96
N LYS A 93 -5.50 -17.54 -4.16
CA LYS A 93 -5.35 -16.55 -3.09
C LYS A 93 -6.71 -16.16 -2.51
N GLY A 94 -6.85 -16.17 -1.19
CA GLY A 94 -8.07 -15.79 -0.47
C GLY A 94 -9.04 -16.94 -0.20
N VAL A 95 -8.80 -18.14 -0.76
CA VAL A 95 -9.63 -19.32 -0.49
C VAL A 95 -9.51 -19.73 0.97
N CYS A 96 -10.64 -20.08 1.59
CA CYS A 96 -10.69 -20.57 2.96
C CYS A 96 -10.27 -22.04 3.01
N LEU A 97 -9.19 -22.33 3.73
CA LEU A 97 -8.64 -23.69 3.91
C LEU A 97 -9.30 -24.43 5.05
N GLY A 98 -9.65 -23.68 6.10
CA GLY A 98 -10.27 -24.24 7.28
C GLY A 98 -10.86 -23.17 8.18
N VAL A 99 -11.76 -23.60 9.05
CA VAL A 99 -12.45 -22.74 10.03
C VAL A 99 -12.12 -23.21 11.43
N GLN A 100 -11.72 -22.28 12.27
CA GLN A 100 -11.45 -22.52 13.67
C GLN A 100 -12.72 -22.35 14.50
N GLU A 101 -12.81 -23.06 15.62
CA GLU A 101 -13.95 -23.03 16.54
C GLU A 101 -14.26 -21.59 16.98
N ASN A 102 -15.49 -21.19 16.77
CA ASN A 102 -16.03 -19.90 17.19
C ASN A 102 -17.55 -19.99 17.37
N THR A 103 -18.13 -18.95 17.95
CA THR A 103 -19.57 -18.89 18.29
C THR A 103 -20.46 -18.48 17.11
N ALA A 104 -19.86 -17.94 16.02
CA ALA A 104 -20.56 -17.52 14.82
C ALA A 104 -20.60 -18.62 13.76
N LYS A 105 -21.63 -18.65 12.94
CA LYS A 105 -21.68 -19.48 11.74
C LYS A 105 -21.08 -18.74 10.56
N ARG A 106 -20.07 -19.33 9.90
CA ARG A 106 -19.40 -18.74 8.73
C ARG A 106 -20.39 -18.25 7.66
N ARG A 107 -21.38 -19.08 7.32
CA ARG A 107 -22.40 -18.72 6.31
C ARG A 107 -23.21 -17.50 6.69
N ASP A 108 -23.53 -17.36 7.98
CA ASP A 108 -24.32 -16.23 8.48
C ASP A 108 -23.49 -14.95 8.43
N VAL A 109 -22.17 -15.02 8.71
CA VAL A 109 -21.26 -13.89 8.59
C VAL A 109 -21.06 -13.47 7.12
N GLU A 110 -20.93 -14.42 6.20
CA GLU A 110 -20.86 -14.15 4.76
C GLU A 110 -22.16 -13.48 4.24
N SER A 111 -23.33 -13.96 4.70
CA SER A 111 -24.63 -13.36 4.37
C SER A 111 -24.79 -11.96 4.94
N LEU A 112 -24.28 -11.73 6.15
CA LEU A 112 -24.26 -10.42 6.78
C LEU A 112 -23.39 -9.43 5.98
N GLU A 113 -22.22 -9.85 5.53
CA GLU A 113 -21.32 -9.01 4.73
C GLU A 113 -21.99 -8.58 3.41
N GLN A 114 -22.63 -9.51 2.69
CA GLN A 114 -23.39 -9.20 1.47
C GLN A 114 -24.56 -8.24 1.73
N TRP A 115 -25.25 -8.44 2.86
CA TRP A 115 -26.34 -7.56 3.28
C TRP A 115 -25.83 -6.14 3.58
N ILE A 116 -24.69 -6.00 4.26
CA ILE A 116 -24.05 -4.69 4.54
C ILE A 116 -23.69 -3.98 3.24
N ASP A 117 -23.11 -4.68 2.27
CA ASP A 117 -22.75 -4.09 0.98
C ASP A 117 -23.99 -3.62 0.21
N THR A 118 -25.07 -4.41 0.26
CA THR A 118 -26.37 -4.04 -0.31
C THR A 118 -26.97 -2.83 0.41
N LEU A 119 -26.94 -2.81 1.74
CA LEU A 119 -27.41 -1.68 2.54
C LEU A 119 -26.66 -0.40 2.19
N ARG A 120 -25.32 -0.48 2.07
CA ARG A 120 -24.49 0.66 1.69
C ARG A 120 -24.86 1.22 0.31
N SER A 121 -25.05 0.36 -0.68
CA SER A 121 -25.45 0.76 -2.03
C SER A 121 -26.83 1.42 -2.07
N MET A 122 -27.80 0.91 -1.27
CA MET A 122 -29.14 1.52 -1.15
C MET A 122 -29.08 2.91 -0.51
N LEU A 123 -28.23 3.10 0.51
CA LEU A 123 -28.00 4.39 1.15
C LEU A 123 -27.40 5.41 0.18
N GLU A 124 -26.42 5.02 -0.61
CA GLU A 124 -25.78 5.87 -1.61
C GLU A 124 -26.78 6.29 -2.71
N GLN A 125 -27.67 5.41 -3.10
CA GLN A 125 -28.74 5.67 -4.09
C GLN A 125 -29.96 6.37 -3.49
N ARG A 126 -29.98 6.68 -2.19
CA ARG A 126 -31.11 7.27 -1.46
C ARG A 126 -32.44 6.50 -1.63
N GLN A 127 -32.33 5.18 -1.80
CA GLN A 127 -33.51 4.33 -1.93
C GLN A 127 -34.19 4.13 -0.57
N ASN A 128 -35.51 3.84 -0.61
CA ASN A 128 -36.24 3.47 0.60
C ASN A 128 -35.73 2.10 1.11
N ILE A 129 -35.10 2.14 2.27
CA ILE A 129 -34.53 0.95 2.89
C ILE A 129 -35.65 0.20 3.62
N SER A 130 -36.11 -0.90 3.03
CA SER A 130 -36.96 -1.89 3.70
C SER A 130 -36.05 -3.00 4.23
N ALA A 131 -35.42 -2.80 5.37
CA ALA A 131 -34.56 -3.81 5.98
C ALA A 131 -35.43 -4.89 6.61
N LYS A 132 -35.50 -6.07 5.96
CA LYS A 132 -36.00 -7.27 6.62
C LYS A 132 -35.00 -7.69 7.69
N LEU A 133 -35.43 -7.68 8.95
CA LEU A 133 -34.64 -8.22 10.07
C LEU A 133 -34.43 -9.72 9.82
N GLN A 134 -33.17 -10.11 9.64
CA GLN A 134 -32.79 -11.51 9.55
C GLN A 134 -32.08 -11.91 10.86
N THR A 135 -32.43 -13.07 11.35
CA THR A 135 -31.78 -13.64 12.55
C THR A 135 -30.62 -14.50 12.10
N TRP A 136 -29.39 -14.02 12.36
CA TRP A 136 -28.16 -14.74 12.11
C TRP A 136 -27.49 -15.13 13.41
N GLN A 137 -26.74 -16.21 13.40
CA GLN A 137 -25.90 -16.62 14.52
C GLN A 137 -24.49 -16.02 14.33
N LEU A 138 -24.28 -14.84 14.90
CA LEU A 138 -23.09 -14.01 14.67
C LEU A 138 -22.06 -14.05 15.81
N GLY A 139 -22.38 -14.72 16.93
CA GLY A 139 -21.46 -14.80 18.07
C GLY A 139 -21.00 -13.42 18.55
N ASP A 140 -19.69 -13.20 18.57
CA ASP A 140 -19.08 -11.93 19.03
C ASP A 140 -19.51 -10.71 18.22
N LEU A 141 -19.92 -10.89 16.95
CA LEU A 141 -20.38 -9.80 16.07
C LEU A 141 -21.83 -9.37 16.37
N GLN A 142 -22.56 -10.10 17.25
CA GLN A 142 -23.97 -9.85 17.53
C GLN A 142 -24.22 -8.44 18.08
N ASN A 143 -23.33 -7.93 18.92
CA ASN A 143 -23.46 -6.61 19.53
C ASN A 143 -23.30 -5.49 18.48
N ASP A 144 -22.33 -5.61 17.60
CA ASP A 144 -22.09 -4.63 16.53
C ASP A 144 -23.24 -4.62 15.52
N TYR A 145 -23.78 -5.81 15.19
CA TYR A 145 -24.96 -5.94 14.35
C TYR A 145 -26.19 -5.29 15.00
N ALA A 146 -26.45 -5.54 16.29
CA ALA A 146 -27.56 -4.93 17.02
C ALA A 146 -27.42 -3.39 17.07
N ALA A 147 -26.21 -2.87 17.28
CA ALA A 147 -25.95 -1.44 17.25
C ALA A 147 -26.23 -0.83 15.87
N LEU A 148 -25.86 -1.53 14.78
CA LEU A 148 -26.18 -1.11 13.42
C LEU A 148 -27.70 -1.07 13.19
N LEU A 149 -28.44 -2.10 13.61
CA LEU A 149 -29.90 -2.15 13.46
C LEU A 149 -30.58 -1.02 14.22
N THR A 150 -30.11 -0.72 15.43
CA THR A 150 -30.63 0.40 16.23
C THR A 150 -30.43 1.73 15.49
N GLN A 151 -29.24 1.96 14.96
CA GLN A 151 -28.95 3.17 14.20
C GLN A 151 -29.74 3.27 12.89
N LEU A 152 -29.91 2.13 12.20
CA LEU A 152 -30.72 2.05 10.99
C LEU A 152 -32.20 2.39 11.29
N SER A 153 -32.77 1.85 12.37
CA SER A 153 -34.14 2.17 12.78
C SER A 153 -34.30 3.63 13.13
N ALA A 154 -33.35 4.25 13.82
CA ALA A 154 -33.37 5.69 14.11
C ALA A 154 -33.36 6.54 12.83
N TYR A 155 -32.50 6.20 11.87
CA TYR A 155 -32.47 6.87 10.57
C TYR A 155 -33.80 6.71 9.81
N GLN A 156 -34.37 5.52 9.75
CA GLN A 156 -35.64 5.26 9.10
C GLN A 156 -36.79 6.02 9.74
N GLN A 157 -36.83 6.06 11.08
CA GLN A 157 -37.85 6.80 11.84
C GLN A 157 -37.75 8.31 11.57
N LEU A 158 -36.53 8.89 11.59
CA LEU A 158 -36.36 10.30 11.29
C LEU A 158 -36.76 10.61 9.84
N ASN A 159 -36.31 9.81 8.87
CA ASN A 159 -36.67 9.99 7.47
C ASN A 159 -38.19 9.90 7.25
N PHE A 160 -38.89 8.97 7.91
CA PHE A 160 -40.33 8.86 7.88
C PHE A 160 -41.02 10.12 8.46
N ILE A 161 -40.58 10.59 9.65
CA ILE A 161 -41.10 11.81 10.29
C ILE A 161 -40.92 13.02 9.38
N LEU A 162 -39.74 13.22 8.82
CA LEU A 162 -39.46 14.38 7.95
C LEU A 162 -40.31 14.36 6.68
N ASN A 163 -40.48 13.21 6.06
CA ASN A 163 -41.28 13.07 4.83
C ASN A 163 -42.79 13.20 5.06
N HIS A 164 -43.32 12.86 6.25
CA HIS A 164 -44.72 12.94 6.59
C HIS A 164 -45.07 14.12 7.49
N SER A 165 -44.11 14.94 7.86
CA SER A 165 -44.33 16.15 8.68
C SER A 165 -45.10 17.19 7.89
N HIS A 166 -46.28 17.60 8.40
CA HIS A 166 -47.05 18.71 7.83
C HIS A 166 -46.52 20.09 8.23
N LYS A 167 -45.49 20.18 9.11
CA LYS A 167 -44.98 21.46 9.64
C LYS A 167 -44.52 22.41 8.55
N LEU A 168 -43.61 21.98 7.67
CA LEU A 168 -43.11 22.80 6.56
C LEU A 168 -44.22 23.18 5.57
N SER A 169 -45.13 22.24 5.27
CA SER A 169 -46.27 22.52 4.37
C SER A 169 -47.19 23.61 4.95
N THR A 170 -47.43 23.56 6.26
CA THR A 170 -48.22 24.59 6.97
C THR A 170 -47.52 25.96 6.98
N MET A 171 -46.22 25.97 7.26
CA MET A 171 -45.42 27.19 7.21
C MET A 171 -45.40 27.80 5.81
N ARG A 172 -45.27 27.04 4.76
CA ARG A 172 -45.35 27.48 3.35
C ARG A 172 -46.74 28.03 3.01
N LYS A 173 -47.84 27.41 3.46
CA LYS A 173 -49.19 27.95 3.31
C LYS A 173 -49.38 29.28 4.04
N SER A 174 -48.78 29.44 5.24
CA SER A 174 -48.82 30.70 5.97
C SER A 174 -48.05 31.80 5.21
N LEU A 175 -46.91 31.47 4.59
CA LEU A 175 -46.16 32.40 3.76
C LEU A 175 -46.97 32.82 2.51
N GLU A 176 -47.65 31.90 1.86
CA GLU A 176 -48.52 32.18 0.71
C GLU A 176 -49.69 33.10 1.09
N SER A 177 -50.34 32.81 2.22
CA SER A 177 -51.38 33.71 2.77
C SER A 177 -50.86 35.09 3.07
N ASN A 178 -49.65 35.20 3.65
CA ASN A 178 -48.99 36.47 3.89
C ASN A 178 -48.74 37.24 2.56
N ALA A 179 -48.27 36.56 1.50
CA ALA A 179 -48.05 37.17 0.20
C ALA A 179 -49.36 37.71 -0.44
N GLN A 180 -50.49 37.02 -0.25
CA GLN A 180 -51.80 37.51 -0.67
C GLN A 180 -52.20 38.77 0.09
N GLN A 181 -51.94 38.82 1.41
CA GLN A 181 -52.22 40.00 2.23
C GLN A 181 -51.35 41.22 1.82
N VAL A 182 -50.07 41.00 1.52
CA VAL A 182 -49.18 42.05 0.98
C VAL A 182 -49.75 42.63 -0.33
N LYS A 183 -50.20 41.78 -1.24
CA LYS A 183 -50.81 42.19 -2.50
C LYS A 183 -52.09 43.02 -2.28
N HIS A 184 -52.91 42.64 -1.29
CA HIS A 184 -54.08 43.43 -0.90
C HIS A 184 -53.69 44.82 -0.39
N LEU A 185 -52.70 44.92 0.50
CA LEU A 185 -52.21 46.19 1.03
C LEU A 185 -51.58 47.08 -0.04
N GLN A 186 -50.88 46.47 -1.04
CA GLN A 186 -50.36 47.19 -2.21
C GLN A 186 -51.48 47.83 -3.03
N ASN A 187 -52.58 47.13 -3.26
CA ASN A 187 -53.73 47.67 -3.95
C ASN A 187 -54.37 48.78 -3.16
N LEU A 188 -54.50 48.61 -1.84
CA LEU A 188 -55.05 49.69 -0.95
C LEU A 188 -54.17 50.94 -0.96
N LYS A 189 -52.86 50.78 -0.87
CA LYS A 189 -51.88 51.88 -1.01
C LYS A 189 -52.03 52.62 -2.35
N GLN A 190 -52.16 51.89 -3.46
CA GLN A 190 -52.39 52.52 -4.77
C GLN A 190 -53.67 53.31 -4.81
N LEU A 191 -54.77 52.85 -4.20
CA LEU A 191 -56.06 53.63 -4.12
C LEU A 191 -55.94 54.89 -3.25
N THR A 192 -55.29 54.75 -2.07
CA THR A 192 -55.07 55.91 -1.18
C THR A 192 -54.12 56.93 -1.81
N GLN A 193 -53.09 56.46 -2.52
CA GLN A 193 -52.19 57.34 -3.28
C GLN A 193 -52.98 58.17 -4.37
N ARG A 194 -53.86 57.44 -5.09
CA ARG A 194 -54.70 58.09 -6.10
C ARG A 194 -55.65 59.09 -5.51
N GLN A 195 -56.27 58.85 -4.35
CA GLN A 195 -57.12 59.81 -3.61
C GLN A 195 -56.31 61.04 -3.20
N TYR A 196 -55.08 60.84 -2.68
CA TYR A 196 -54.20 61.98 -2.34
C TYR A 196 -53.87 62.85 -3.55
N GLU A 197 -53.50 62.21 -4.70
CA GLU A 197 -53.22 62.94 -5.94
C GLU A 197 -54.40 63.77 -6.45
N LEU A 198 -55.64 63.25 -6.35
CA LEU A 198 -56.85 63.98 -6.71
C LEU A 198 -57.10 65.12 -5.78
N GLN A 199 -56.96 64.94 -4.44
CA GLN A 199 -57.12 65.97 -3.45
C GLN A 199 -56.04 67.06 -3.64
N GLN A 200 -54.78 66.72 -3.90
CA GLN A 200 -53.71 67.66 -4.13
C GLN A 200 -53.98 68.55 -5.36
N LYS A 201 -54.56 68.01 -6.44
CA LYS A 201 -54.96 68.76 -7.62
C LYS A 201 -56.13 69.69 -7.28
N SER A 202 -57.08 69.33 -6.38
CA SER A 202 -58.14 70.16 -5.91
C SER A 202 -57.60 71.35 -5.14
N THR A 203 -56.74 71.06 -4.16
CA THR A 203 -56.14 72.12 -3.32
C THR A 203 -55.26 73.06 -4.15
N GLN A 204 -54.58 72.56 -5.20
CA GLN A 204 -53.84 73.44 -6.11
C GLN A 204 -54.74 74.39 -6.89
N ARG A 205 -55.97 73.94 -7.32
CA ARG A 205 -56.99 74.81 -7.94
C ARG A 205 -57.53 75.81 -6.93
N ASP A 206 -57.83 75.35 -5.71
CA ASP A 206 -58.32 76.23 -4.63
C ASP A 206 -57.32 77.34 -4.29
N LYS A 207 -56.03 77.04 -4.28
CA LYS A 207 -54.95 78.01 -4.13
C LYS A 207 -54.94 79.07 -5.23
N GLN A 208 -55.13 78.67 -6.50
CA GLN A 208 -55.25 79.61 -7.62
C GLN A 208 -56.49 80.48 -7.50
N LEU A 209 -57.63 79.95 -7.02
CA LEU A 209 -58.85 80.73 -6.78
C LEU A 209 -58.66 81.69 -5.62
N HIS A 210 -58.00 81.37 -4.54
CA HIS A 210 -57.66 82.21 -3.44
C HIS A 210 -56.74 83.40 -3.89
N ASP A 211 -55.71 83.09 -4.66
CA ASP A 211 -54.78 84.09 -5.21
C ASP A 211 -55.53 85.10 -6.07
N ASN A 212 -56.62 84.69 -6.73
CA ASN A 212 -57.55 85.55 -7.49
C ASN A 212 -58.66 86.15 -6.62
N LYS A 213 -58.63 85.98 -5.27
CA LYS A 213 -59.61 86.49 -4.27
C LYS A 213 -61.06 85.98 -4.50
N LEU A 214 -61.19 84.74 -5.02
CA LEU A 214 -62.49 84.11 -5.32
C LEU A 214 -62.98 83.17 -4.19
N ILE A 215 -62.08 82.76 -3.28
CA ILE A 215 -62.40 81.96 -2.09
C ILE A 215 -61.76 82.57 -0.84
N SER A 216 -62.28 82.24 0.36
CA SER A 216 -61.74 82.65 1.65
C SER A 216 -60.47 81.93 2.07
N THR A 217 -59.66 82.54 2.98
CA THR A 217 -58.49 81.89 3.59
C THR A 217 -58.87 80.62 4.36
N GLU A 218 -60.00 80.62 5.06
CA GLU A 218 -60.57 79.50 5.78
C GLU A 218 -60.85 78.30 4.86
N GLU A 219 -61.41 78.56 3.64
CA GLU A 219 -61.68 77.53 2.65
C GLU A 219 -60.38 76.89 2.10
N LEU A 220 -59.32 77.70 1.87
CA LEU A 220 -58.00 77.19 1.47
C LEU A 220 -57.37 76.35 2.58
N GLU A 221 -57.35 76.89 3.84
CA GLU A 221 -56.82 76.14 4.98
C GLU A 221 -57.54 74.80 5.19
N ARG A 222 -58.84 74.71 4.97
CA ARG A 222 -59.63 73.49 5.03
C ARG A 222 -59.24 72.51 3.93
N SER A 223 -59.01 73.00 2.72
CA SER A 223 -58.52 72.13 1.61
C SER A 223 -57.12 71.64 1.83
N GLU A 224 -56.22 72.47 2.38
CA GLU A 224 -54.84 72.02 2.79
C GLU A 224 -54.88 71.00 3.90
N ALA A 225 -55.71 71.17 4.95
CA ALA A 225 -55.88 70.17 6.00
C ALA A 225 -56.39 68.83 5.48
N GLN A 226 -57.31 68.81 4.52
CA GLN A 226 -57.78 67.57 3.86
C GLN A 226 -56.64 66.89 3.09
N THR A 227 -55.85 67.71 2.40
CA THR A 227 -54.65 67.11 1.67
C THR A 227 -53.65 66.49 2.61
N LEU A 228 -53.37 67.15 3.75
CA LEU A 228 -52.52 66.63 4.78
C LEU A 228 -53.07 65.32 5.37
N GLN A 229 -54.40 65.29 5.63
CA GLN A 229 -55.05 64.02 6.09
C GLN A 229 -54.91 62.90 5.08
N MET A 230 -55.09 63.13 3.76
CA MET A 230 -54.89 62.12 2.73
C MET A 230 -53.44 61.64 2.65
N ARG A 231 -52.48 62.55 2.83
CA ARG A 231 -51.06 62.22 2.90
C ARG A 231 -50.75 61.30 4.10
N MET A 232 -51.33 61.55 5.27
CA MET A 232 -51.21 60.68 6.45
C MET A 232 -51.76 59.28 6.18
N ASN A 233 -52.94 59.18 5.47
CA ASN A 233 -53.53 57.92 5.08
C ASN A 233 -52.59 57.09 4.15
N VAL A 234 -51.91 57.75 3.21
CA VAL A 234 -50.90 57.09 2.36
C VAL A 234 -49.75 56.61 3.19
N ALA A 235 -49.18 57.38 4.08
CA ALA A 235 -48.09 56.99 4.97
C ALA A 235 -48.47 55.79 5.86
N GLN A 236 -49.71 55.77 6.35
CA GLN A 236 -50.23 54.65 7.13
C GLN A 236 -50.37 53.38 6.29
N ALA A 237 -50.84 53.47 5.04
CA ALA A 237 -50.92 52.31 4.13
C ALA A 237 -49.53 51.76 3.77
N GLU A 238 -48.55 52.67 3.56
CA GLU A 238 -47.15 52.24 3.33
C GLU A 238 -46.51 51.54 4.55
N ALA A 239 -46.78 52.08 5.75
CA ALA A 239 -46.33 51.49 6.99
C ALA A 239 -46.92 50.08 7.18
N SER A 240 -48.19 49.87 6.88
CA SER A 240 -48.90 48.62 6.96
C SER A 240 -48.37 47.61 5.95
N GLU A 241 -48.12 48.04 4.70
CA GLU A 241 -47.48 47.20 3.67
C GLU A 241 -46.09 46.71 4.11
N ARG A 242 -45.23 47.65 4.56
CA ARG A 242 -43.87 47.30 5.05
C ARG A 242 -43.88 46.34 6.22
N ASN A 243 -44.77 46.55 7.19
CA ASN A 243 -44.89 45.64 8.33
C ASN A 243 -45.30 44.23 7.87
N GLN A 244 -46.23 44.10 6.92
CA GLN A 244 -46.64 42.79 6.40
C GLN A 244 -45.52 42.12 5.58
N MET A 245 -44.73 42.91 4.81
CA MET A 245 -43.53 42.39 4.13
C MET A 245 -42.49 41.86 5.13
N MET A 246 -42.22 42.56 6.22
CA MET A 246 -41.29 42.13 7.27
C MET A 246 -41.76 40.84 7.92
N GLN A 247 -43.08 40.67 8.16
CA GLN A 247 -43.63 39.37 8.63
C GLN A 247 -43.42 38.25 7.64
N GLY A 248 -43.55 38.52 6.32
CA GLY A 248 -43.26 37.54 5.26
C GLY A 248 -41.81 37.08 5.24
N LEU A 249 -40.86 38.06 5.37
CA LEU A 249 -39.44 37.75 5.46
C LEU A 249 -39.12 36.89 6.69
N GLN A 250 -39.73 37.17 7.84
CA GLN A 250 -39.55 36.36 9.06
C GLN A 250 -40.09 34.94 8.87
N LEU A 251 -41.24 34.78 8.24
CA LEU A 251 -41.80 33.45 7.91
C LEU A 251 -40.86 32.66 6.97
N GLN A 252 -40.30 33.35 5.95
CA GLN A 252 -39.32 32.71 5.04
C GLN A 252 -38.07 32.25 5.79
N THR A 253 -37.49 33.13 6.63
CA THR A 253 -36.32 32.78 7.45
C THR A 253 -36.62 31.57 8.33
N ASN A 254 -37.77 31.50 8.97
CA ASN A 254 -38.15 30.36 9.82
C ASN A 254 -38.30 29.05 9.01
N ILE A 255 -38.74 29.13 7.75
CA ILE A 255 -38.79 27.98 6.84
C ILE A 255 -37.39 27.50 6.50
N ASP A 256 -36.49 28.43 6.10
CA ASP A 256 -35.12 28.11 5.71
C ASP A 256 -34.34 27.52 6.89
N GLU A 257 -34.51 28.03 8.10
CA GLU A 257 -33.92 27.49 9.32
C GLU A 257 -34.40 26.06 9.60
N GLN A 258 -35.73 25.82 9.46
CA GLN A 258 -36.28 24.48 9.68
C GLN A 258 -35.80 23.46 8.64
N GLU A 259 -35.69 23.85 7.37
CA GLU A 259 -35.14 23.01 6.31
C GLU A 259 -33.67 22.69 6.56
N LEU A 260 -32.88 23.67 6.97
CA LEU A 260 -31.48 23.47 7.32
C LEU A 260 -31.33 22.58 8.53
N GLN A 261 -32.15 22.75 9.56
CA GLN A 261 -32.13 21.86 10.73
C GLN A 261 -32.48 20.42 10.36
N ASN A 262 -33.56 20.20 9.59
CA ASN A 262 -33.95 18.86 9.11
C ASN A 262 -32.82 18.19 8.31
N SER A 263 -32.15 18.95 7.44
CA SER A 263 -31.01 18.47 6.65
C SER A 263 -29.81 18.08 7.53
N ARG A 264 -29.52 18.88 8.55
CA ARG A 264 -28.43 18.60 9.51
C ARG A 264 -28.72 17.34 10.31
N GLU A 265 -29.93 17.19 10.85
CA GLU A 265 -30.32 15.99 11.61
C GLU A 265 -30.26 14.73 10.75
N LEU A 266 -30.75 14.78 9.50
CA LEU A 266 -30.69 13.65 8.58
C LEU A 266 -29.26 13.28 8.23
N ASN A 267 -28.41 14.25 7.93
CA ASN A 267 -26.99 14.03 7.62
C ASN A 267 -26.23 13.48 8.82
N GLN A 268 -26.54 13.94 10.03
CA GLN A 268 -25.93 13.43 11.26
C GLN A 268 -26.27 11.95 11.48
N GLN A 269 -27.55 11.58 11.32
CA GLN A 269 -27.98 10.17 11.43
C GLN A 269 -27.37 9.30 10.33
N LEU A 270 -27.27 9.82 9.12
CA LEU A 270 -26.65 9.12 7.98
C LEU A 270 -25.14 8.89 8.23
N THR A 271 -24.44 9.90 8.72
CA THR A 271 -23.02 9.76 9.08
C THR A 271 -22.79 8.75 10.20
N ALA A 272 -23.63 8.79 11.23
CA ALA A 272 -23.60 7.81 12.31
C ALA A 272 -23.87 6.38 11.79
N LEU A 273 -24.78 6.22 10.84
CA LEU A 273 -25.08 4.94 10.21
C LEU A 273 -23.88 4.41 9.39
N TYR A 274 -23.23 5.24 8.58
CA TYR A 274 -21.99 4.85 7.88
C TYR A 274 -20.88 4.44 8.85
N THR A 275 -20.72 5.18 9.94
CA THR A 275 -19.74 4.82 10.97
C THR A 275 -20.02 3.44 11.57
N ARG A 276 -21.29 3.10 11.82
CA ARG A 276 -21.67 1.76 12.32
C ARG A 276 -21.44 0.66 11.29
N ILE A 277 -21.72 0.93 10.01
CA ILE A 277 -21.42 0.03 8.90
C ILE A 277 -19.91 -0.27 8.85
N ASP A 278 -19.07 0.76 8.90
CA ASP A 278 -17.61 0.60 8.83
C ASP A 278 -17.06 -0.13 10.07
N GLN A 279 -17.61 0.14 11.27
CA GLN A 279 -17.26 -0.59 12.50
C GLN A 279 -17.60 -2.08 12.39
N LEU A 280 -18.80 -2.42 11.94
CA LEU A 280 -19.20 -3.83 11.76
C LEU A 280 -18.37 -4.51 10.67
N LYS A 281 -18.02 -3.82 9.59
CA LYS A 281 -17.12 -4.33 8.54
C LYS A 281 -15.70 -4.60 9.07
N ALA A 282 -15.19 -3.71 9.90
CA ALA A 282 -13.90 -3.92 10.57
C ALA A 282 -13.95 -5.12 11.53
N ALA A 283 -15.03 -5.27 12.30
CA ALA A 283 -15.23 -6.41 13.18
C ALA A 283 -15.34 -7.74 12.41
N ILE A 284 -16.04 -7.77 11.25
CA ILE A 284 -16.10 -8.95 10.37
C ILE A 284 -14.69 -9.30 9.85
N ASN A 285 -13.91 -8.32 9.41
CA ASN A 285 -12.54 -8.55 8.93
C ASN A 285 -11.63 -9.08 10.05
N ALA A 286 -11.75 -8.55 11.26
CA ALA A 286 -11.06 -9.06 12.45
C ALA A 286 -11.46 -10.50 12.77
N TRP A 287 -12.76 -10.81 12.71
CA TRP A 287 -13.28 -12.15 12.90
C TRP A 287 -12.73 -13.12 11.84
N LYS A 288 -12.78 -12.76 10.55
CA LYS A 288 -12.18 -13.54 9.46
C LYS A 288 -10.70 -13.82 9.69
N ALA A 289 -9.94 -12.78 10.06
CA ALA A 289 -8.52 -12.88 10.31
C ALA A 289 -8.16 -13.77 11.52
N ASN A 290 -9.05 -13.89 12.49
CA ASN A 290 -8.82 -14.68 13.70
C ASN A 290 -9.27 -16.14 13.56
N TYR A 291 -10.37 -16.38 12.84
CA TYR A 291 -11.03 -17.70 12.83
C TYR A 291 -10.99 -18.41 11.46
N LEU A 292 -10.69 -17.70 10.37
CA LEU A 292 -10.55 -18.32 9.05
C LEU A 292 -9.06 -18.47 8.69
N LEU A 293 -8.67 -19.66 8.27
CA LEU A 293 -7.38 -19.94 7.70
C LEU A 293 -7.44 -19.70 6.20
N LEU A 294 -7.02 -18.52 5.74
CA LEU A 294 -7.11 -18.10 4.35
C LEU A 294 -5.77 -18.30 3.63
N ALA A 295 -5.82 -18.67 2.35
CA ALA A 295 -4.66 -18.78 1.49
C ALA A 295 -4.06 -17.39 1.15
N PRO A 296 -2.82 -17.06 1.57
CA PRO A 296 -2.20 -15.77 1.25
C PRO A 296 -1.73 -15.66 -0.20
N ILE A 297 -1.42 -16.80 -0.82
CA ILE A 297 -0.97 -16.92 -2.22
C ILE A 297 -1.70 -18.09 -2.91
N ALA A 298 -1.65 -18.13 -4.24
CA ALA A 298 -2.11 -19.27 -5.01
C ALA A 298 -1.02 -20.38 -5.01
N GLY A 299 -1.43 -21.65 -4.89
CA GLY A 299 -0.49 -22.77 -4.88
C GLY A 299 -1.10 -24.07 -4.36
N LYS A 300 -0.26 -25.07 -4.14
CA LYS A 300 -0.66 -26.36 -3.56
C LYS A 300 -0.54 -26.33 -2.04
N VAL A 301 -1.59 -26.74 -1.37
CA VAL A 301 -1.63 -26.83 0.10
C VAL A 301 -0.85 -28.05 0.57
N THR A 302 0.04 -27.87 1.51
CA THR A 302 0.76 -28.95 2.18
C THR A 302 0.43 -28.96 3.65
N PHE A 303 -0.03 -30.10 4.15
CA PHE A 303 -0.31 -30.31 5.56
C PHE A 303 0.97 -30.68 6.29
N THR A 304 1.28 -29.95 7.36
CA THR A 304 2.47 -30.22 8.16
C THR A 304 2.09 -30.92 9.48
N ASN A 305 1.25 -30.29 10.28
CA ASN A 305 0.90 -30.76 11.62
C ASN A 305 -0.58 -31.08 11.80
N TYR A 306 -1.43 -30.55 10.91
CA TYR A 306 -2.88 -30.66 11.05
C TYR A 306 -3.49 -31.18 9.74
N TRP A 307 -4.15 -32.35 9.80
CA TRP A 307 -4.68 -33.06 8.62
C TRP A 307 -6.11 -33.60 8.81
N THR A 308 -6.69 -33.40 10.02
CA THR A 308 -8.05 -33.84 10.31
C THR A 308 -8.86 -32.78 11.06
N LYS A 309 -10.18 -32.88 10.91
CA LYS A 309 -11.11 -32.09 11.73
C LYS A 309 -10.96 -32.39 13.21
N ASN A 310 -11.35 -31.48 14.06
CA ASN A 310 -11.31 -31.55 15.52
C ASN A 310 -9.92 -31.57 16.16
N GLN A 311 -8.83 -31.36 15.40
CA GLN A 311 -7.52 -31.14 15.98
C GLN A 311 -7.41 -29.78 16.65
N GLN A 312 -6.68 -29.71 17.76
CA GLN A 312 -6.45 -28.49 18.52
C GLN A 312 -5.35 -27.66 17.86
N LEU A 313 -5.68 -26.47 17.37
CA LEU A 313 -4.75 -25.48 16.89
C LEU A 313 -4.20 -24.64 18.04
N GLN A 314 -2.93 -24.29 17.96
CA GLN A 314 -2.30 -23.37 18.92
C GLN A 314 -1.98 -22.05 18.20
N ALA A 315 -2.22 -20.93 18.85
CA ALA A 315 -1.86 -19.62 18.34
C ALA A 315 -0.36 -19.53 17.99
N GLY A 316 -0.02 -18.94 16.86
CA GLY A 316 1.34 -18.80 16.36
C GLY A 316 1.94 -20.06 15.72
N LYS A 317 1.22 -21.19 15.66
CA LYS A 317 1.68 -22.39 14.99
C LYS A 317 1.21 -22.43 13.53
N VAL A 318 2.08 -22.98 12.66
CA VAL A 318 1.78 -23.17 11.24
C VAL A 318 0.73 -24.26 11.10
N ALA A 319 -0.41 -23.92 10.55
CA ALA A 319 -1.49 -24.85 10.23
C ALA A 319 -1.27 -25.50 8.87
N PHE A 320 -1.01 -24.71 7.84
CA PHE A 320 -0.80 -25.14 6.46
C PHE A 320 0.37 -24.39 5.84
N THR A 321 1.00 -25.02 4.85
CA THR A 321 1.99 -24.36 3.99
C THR A 321 1.49 -24.38 2.56
N ILE A 322 1.50 -23.24 1.88
CA ILE A 322 1.13 -23.15 0.47
C ILE A 322 2.38 -23.01 -0.36
N VAL A 323 2.57 -23.97 -1.25
CA VAL A 323 3.70 -24.01 -2.19
C VAL A 323 3.22 -23.49 -3.53
N PRO A 324 3.76 -22.38 -4.04
CA PRO A 324 3.37 -21.86 -5.34
C PRO A 324 3.71 -22.87 -6.43
N THR A 325 2.81 -23.02 -7.40
CA THR A 325 2.94 -24.00 -8.50
C THR A 325 3.62 -23.40 -9.74
N SER A 326 3.68 -22.07 -9.82
CA SER A 326 4.35 -21.37 -10.92
C SER A 326 5.87 -21.47 -10.74
N ILE A 327 6.49 -22.31 -11.55
CA ILE A 327 7.97 -22.49 -11.65
C ILE A 327 8.60 -21.29 -12.38
N SER A 328 7.81 -20.28 -12.75
CA SER A 328 8.18 -19.27 -13.73
C SER A 328 9.39 -18.40 -13.37
N ASP A 329 9.76 -18.29 -12.10
CA ASP A 329 10.87 -17.42 -11.72
C ASP A 329 11.71 -18.07 -10.61
N LEU A 330 12.51 -19.07 -10.99
CA LEU A 330 13.54 -19.57 -10.10
C LEU A 330 14.65 -18.55 -9.99
N ILE A 331 14.99 -18.20 -8.78
CA ILE A 331 16.14 -17.35 -8.47
C ILE A 331 17.09 -18.10 -7.54
N ALA A 332 18.37 -17.91 -7.79
CA ALA A 332 19.37 -18.38 -6.85
C ALA A 332 19.83 -17.19 -6.01
N ARG A 333 19.74 -17.30 -4.68
CA ARG A 333 20.24 -16.33 -3.72
C ARG A 333 21.57 -16.77 -3.21
N ALA A 334 22.62 -16.07 -3.58
CA ALA A 334 23.99 -16.33 -3.14
C ALA A 334 24.37 -15.35 -2.02
N THR A 335 24.94 -15.90 -0.93
CA THR A 335 25.42 -15.13 0.21
C THR A 335 26.92 -14.88 0.05
N LEU A 336 27.28 -13.64 -0.26
CA LEU A 336 28.65 -13.23 -0.55
C LEU A 336 29.25 -12.51 0.66
N SER A 337 30.42 -12.94 1.13
CA SER A 337 31.12 -12.21 2.18
C SER A 337 31.55 -10.81 1.72
N ALA A 338 31.69 -9.86 2.64
CA ALA A 338 32.15 -8.51 2.34
C ALA A 338 33.51 -8.50 1.61
N HIS A 339 34.33 -9.54 1.85
CA HIS A 339 35.62 -9.68 1.19
C HIS A 339 35.44 -10.10 -0.27
N GLY A 340 35.72 -9.19 -1.19
CA GLY A 340 35.61 -9.43 -2.65
C GLY A 340 34.30 -8.96 -3.27
N SER A 341 33.30 -8.55 -2.49
CA SER A 341 31.99 -8.08 -3.00
C SER A 341 32.09 -6.92 -4.01
N GLY A 342 33.08 -6.04 -3.86
CA GLY A 342 33.31 -4.90 -4.78
C GLY A 342 33.73 -5.28 -6.22
N ARG A 343 33.97 -6.58 -6.49
CA ARG A 343 34.31 -7.10 -7.83
C ARG A 343 33.13 -7.70 -8.56
N VAL A 344 32.03 -7.96 -7.85
CA VAL A 344 30.82 -8.53 -8.44
C VAL A 344 30.06 -7.42 -9.17
N ARG A 345 29.71 -7.68 -10.41
CA ARG A 345 28.95 -6.78 -11.29
C ARG A 345 27.74 -7.48 -11.86
N LEU A 346 26.73 -6.70 -12.22
CA LEU A 346 25.54 -7.19 -12.91
C LEU A 346 25.91 -7.87 -14.25
N GLY A 347 25.26 -8.98 -14.56
CA GLY A 347 25.46 -9.72 -15.80
C GLY A 347 26.63 -10.70 -15.80
N GLN A 348 27.44 -10.78 -14.73
CA GLN A 348 28.52 -11.77 -14.63
C GLN A 348 27.96 -13.19 -14.58
N ARG A 349 28.68 -14.14 -15.18
CA ARG A 349 28.32 -15.56 -15.19
C ARG A 349 28.55 -16.16 -13.81
N VAL A 350 27.60 -17.01 -13.40
CA VAL A 350 27.64 -17.75 -12.14
C VAL A 350 27.43 -19.23 -12.42
N ASN A 351 28.37 -20.06 -11.94
CA ASN A 351 28.25 -21.50 -12.02
C ASN A 351 27.85 -22.05 -10.64
N ILE A 352 26.71 -22.73 -10.58
CA ILE A 352 26.12 -23.22 -9.33
C ILE A 352 26.25 -24.73 -9.28
N ALA A 353 26.95 -25.24 -8.28
CA ALA A 353 27.02 -26.64 -7.94
C ALA A 353 26.12 -26.92 -6.74
N LEU A 354 25.17 -27.84 -6.87
CA LEU A 354 24.22 -28.18 -5.82
C LEU A 354 24.75 -29.30 -4.94
N ASP A 355 24.52 -29.22 -3.63
CA ASP A 355 24.99 -30.21 -2.66
C ASP A 355 24.35 -31.59 -2.87
N ASN A 356 23.07 -31.61 -3.28
CA ASN A 356 22.33 -32.86 -3.51
C ASN A 356 22.62 -33.52 -4.88
N PHE A 357 23.34 -32.84 -5.78
CA PHE A 357 23.65 -33.31 -7.15
C PHE A 357 25.13 -33.10 -7.44
N PRO A 358 25.97 -34.16 -7.23
CA PRO A 358 27.42 -34.05 -7.39
C PRO A 358 27.83 -33.49 -8.76
N GLU A 359 28.70 -32.49 -8.74
CA GLU A 359 29.16 -31.76 -9.93
C GLU A 359 29.72 -32.67 -11.03
N ASN A 360 30.44 -33.75 -10.62
CA ASN A 360 31.05 -34.69 -11.55
C ASN A 360 30.01 -35.51 -12.34
N GLU A 361 28.81 -35.70 -11.78
CA GLU A 361 27.77 -36.52 -12.41
C GLU A 361 26.71 -35.70 -13.11
N TYR A 362 26.38 -34.55 -12.54
CA TYR A 362 25.26 -33.72 -13.00
C TYR A 362 25.72 -32.43 -13.70
N GLY A 363 26.95 -31.99 -13.46
CA GLY A 363 27.46 -30.72 -13.96
C GLY A 363 27.02 -29.54 -13.04
N VAL A 364 27.04 -28.31 -13.59
CA VAL A 364 26.69 -27.08 -12.90
C VAL A 364 25.47 -26.41 -13.57
N ILE A 365 24.73 -25.64 -12.79
CA ILE A 365 23.68 -24.81 -13.34
C ILE A 365 24.29 -23.43 -13.68
N GLU A 366 24.07 -22.96 -14.89
CA GLU A 366 24.55 -21.66 -15.33
C GLU A 366 23.53 -20.56 -15.04
N GLY A 367 23.99 -19.49 -14.41
CA GLY A 367 23.21 -18.30 -14.08
C GLY A 367 23.93 -17.01 -14.43
N LYS A 368 23.22 -15.89 -14.25
CA LYS A 368 23.76 -14.53 -14.41
C LYS A 368 23.38 -13.70 -13.21
N VAL A 369 24.32 -12.88 -12.72
CA VAL A 369 24.04 -11.90 -11.64
C VAL A 369 22.96 -10.92 -12.09
N LEU A 370 21.80 -10.98 -11.46
CA LEU A 370 20.66 -10.10 -11.73
C LEU A 370 20.68 -8.86 -10.85
N ARG A 371 20.93 -9.03 -9.56
CA ARG A 371 20.98 -7.92 -8.57
C ARG A 371 22.00 -8.22 -7.48
N LEU A 372 22.54 -7.14 -6.92
CA LEU A 372 23.39 -7.16 -5.74
C LEU A 372 22.76 -6.27 -4.67
N SER A 373 22.67 -6.72 -3.43
CA SER A 373 22.16 -5.90 -2.34
C SER A 373 23.07 -4.70 -2.10
N LEU A 374 22.47 -3.52 -1.87
CA LEU A 374 23.21 -2.28 -1.58
C LEU A 374 23.73 -2.21 -0.14
N ALA A 375 23.12 -2.99 0.77
CA ALA A 375 23.49 -3.05 2.17
C ALA A 375 23.79 -4.50 2.56
N PRO A 376 24.76 -4.71 3.47
CA PRO A 376 25.02 -6.03 4.03
C PRO A 376 23.89 -6.45 4.99
N ASP A 377 23.72 -7.76 5.18
CA ASP A 377 22.85 -8.34 6.19
C ASP A 377 23.44 -8.18 7.62
N GLU A 378 22.72 -8.71 8.62
CA GLU A 378 23.15 -8.70 10.04
C GLU A 378 24.52 -9.41 10.23
N SER A 379 24.85 -10.37 9.37
CA SER A 379 26.11 -11.12 9.37
C SER A 379 27.22 -10.48 8.54
N LYS A 380 27.03 -9.24 8.05
CA LYS A 380 27.93 -8.48 7.17
C LYS A 380 28.15 -9.14 5.80
N ASN A 381 27.20 -9.94 5.31
CA ASN A 381 27.23 -10.52 3.98
C ASN A 381 26.32 -9.73 3.03
N TYR A 382 26.68 -9.78 1.74
CA TYR A 382 25.86 -9.22 0.67
C TYR A 382 25.05 -10.33 0.00
N VAL A 383 23.80 -10.07 -0.34
CA VAL A 383 22.96 -11.00 -1.07
C VAL A 383 23.05 -10.69 -2.57
N VAL A 384 23.42 -11.71 -3.35
CA VAL A 384 23.45 -11.65 -4.81
C VAL A 384 22.29 -12.49 -5.35
N GLU A 385 21.40 -11.87 -6.09
CA GLU A 385 20.35 -12.58 -6.82
C GLU A 385 20.85 -12.95 -8.20
N VAL A 386 20.75 -14.25 -8.51
CA VAL A 386 21.21 -14.85 -9.77
C VAL A 386 20.00 -15.36 -10.54
N GLU A 387 19.83 -14.87 -11.73
CA GLU A 387 18.83 -15.36 -12.70
C GLU A 387 19.32 -16.69 -13.30
N LEU A 388 18.39 -17.63 -13.47
CA LEU A 388 18.64 -18.94 -14.07
C LEU A 388 17.90 -19.04 -15.43
N PRO A 389 18.48 -18.52 -16.53
CA PRO A 389 17.79 -18.48 -17.82
C PRO A 389 17.40 -19.87 -18.35
N GLY A 390 18.17 -20.90 -18.02
CA GLY A 390 17.89 -22.28 -18.36
C GLY A 390 17.05 -23.03 -17.32
N GLY A 391 16.58 -22.36 -16.27
CA GLY A 391 15.92 -23.03 -15.15
C GLY A 391 16.87 -23.99 -14.42
N LEU A 392 16.40 -25.19 -14.11
CA LEU A 392 17.19 -26.23 -13.45
C LEU A 392 17.84 -27.21 -14.48
N VAL A 393 18.27 -26.69 -15.62
CA VAL A 393 19.03 -27.47 -16.61
C VAL A 393 20.52 -27.30 -16.35
N THR A 394 21.22 -28.42 -16.16
CA THR A 394 22.66 -28.40 -15.91
C THR A 394 23.49 -28.29 -17.19
N SER A 395 24.78 -28.02 -17.07
CA SER A 395 25.73 -28.01 -18.19
C SER A 395 25.82 -29.36 -18.93
N TYR A 396 25.39 -30.44 -18.33
CA TYR A 396 25.28 -31.76 -18.96
C TYR A 396 23.89 -32.05 -19.53
N HIS A 397 23.05 -31.00 -19.69
CA HIS A 397 21.67 -31.08 -20.24
C HIS A 397 20.73 -31.99 -19.44
N LYS A 398 21.01 -32.21 -18.15
CA LYS A 398 20.11 -32.93 -17.25
C LYS A 398 19.10 -31.96 -16.61
N HIS A 399 17.83 -32.35 -16.64
CA HIS A 399 16.77 -31.62 -15.93
C HIS A 399 16.70 -32.10 -14.48
N LEU A 400 16.90 -31.16 -13.54
CA LEU A 400 16.80 -31.51 -12.12
C LEU A 400 15.35 -31.24 -11.63
N ALA A 401 14.86 -32.15 -10.78
CA ALA A 401 13.57 -31.98 -10.13
C ALA A 401 13.70 -30.89 -9.05
N LEU A 402 12.77 -29.93 -9.06
CA LEU A 402 12.72 -28.87 -8.06
C LEU A 402 12.37 -29.44 -6.68
N SER A 403 13.27 -29.30 -5.71
CA SER A 403 12.98 -29.42 -4.29
C SER A 403 12.71 -28.00 -3.71
N GLN A 404 12.02 -27.92 -2.58
CA GLN A 404 11.57 -26.63 -2.01
C GLN A 404 12.70 -25.60 -1.80
N GLU A 405 13.87 -26.07 -1.40
CA GLU A 405 15.10 -25.27 -1.28
C GLU A 405 16.27 -26.19 -1.65
N MET A 406 17.11 -25.72 -2.57
CA MET A 406 18.29 -26.47 -3.00
C MET A 406 19.51 -25.64 -2.62
N THR A 407 20.28 -26.15 -1.68
CA THR A 407 21.55 -25.55 -1.24
C THR A 407 22.70 -25.97 -2.14
N GLY A 408 23.71 -25.13 -2.21
CA GLY A 408 24.90 -25.41 -3.00
C GLY A 408 25.96 -24.33 -2.91
N LYS A 409 26.95 -24.40 -3.77
CA LYS A 409 28.02 -23.43 -3.92
C LYS A 409 27.92 -22.73 -5.25
N ALA A 410 27.90 -21.41 -5.23
CA ALA A 410 27.97 -20.60 -6.44
C ALA A 410 29.38 -20.06 -6.64
N ARG A 411 29.87 -20.17 -7.87
CA ARG A 411 31.13 -19.62 -8.32
C ARG A 411 30.86 -18.48 -9.30
N ILE A 412 31.04 -17.24 -8.83
CA ILE A 412 30.89 -16.04 -9.64
C ILE A 412 32.19 -15.79 -10.39
N VAL A 413 32.11 -15.80 -11.72
CA VAL A 413 33.24 -15.52 -12.60
C VAL A 413 33.33 -13.99 -12.74
N THR A 414 34.35 -13.41 -12.11
CA THR A 414 34.61 -11.97 -12.18
C THR A 414 35.50 -11.62 -13.37
N ASP A 415 35.82 -10.33 -13.51
CA ASP A 415 36.63 -9.83 -14.62
C ASP A 415 37.99 -10.54 -14.70
N ASP A 416 38.46 -10.76 -15.93
CA ASP A 416 39.76 -11.36 -16.21
C ASP A 416 40.90 -10.51 -15.67
N VAL A 417 41.69 -11.08 -14.79
CA VAL A 417 42.92 -10.45 -14.28
C VAL A 417 44.15 -11.02 -15.00
N ARG A 418 45.07 -10.19 -15.41
CA ARG A 418 46.31 -10.63 -16.04
C ARG A 418 47.13 -11.43 -15.05
N LEU A 419 47.70 -12.57 -15.45
CA LEU A 419 48.55 -13.40 -14.58
C LEU A 419 49.69 -12.61 -13.96
N LEU A 420 50.26 -11.62 -14.67
CA LEU A 420 51.29 -10.72 -14.17
C LEU A 420 50.78 -9.91 -12.94
N GLU A 421 49.55 -9.42 -12.94
CA GLU A 421 48.96 -8.67 -11.82
C GLU A 421 48.82 -9.54 -10.58
N THR A 422 48.49 -10.81 -10.75
CA THR A 422 48.33 -11.78 -9.65
C THR A 422 49.68 -12.09 -8.99
N LEU A 423 50.78 -12.16 -9.77
CA LEU A 423 52.14 -12.33 -9.27
C LEU A 423 52.74 -11.10 -8.58
N ILE A 424 52.39 -9.90 -9.03
CA ILE A 424 52.90 -8.63 -8.49
C ILE A 424 52.09 -8.16 -7.25
N GLN A 425 50.81 -8.53 -7.10
CA GLN A 425 49.97 -8.12 -5.96
C GLN A 425 50.61 -8.41 -4.57
N PRO A 426 51.16 -9.60 -4.26
CA PRO A 426 51.80 -9.85 -2.97
C PRO A 426 53.05 -8.98 -2.74
N ILE A 427 53.85 -8.71 -3.82
CA ILE A 427 55.05 -7.87 -3.75
C ILE A 427 54.68 -6.41 -3.51
N ARG A 428 53.62 -5.93 -4.15
CA ARG A 428 53.08 -4.57 -3.98
C ARG A 428 52.46 -4.34 -2.59
N ARG A 429 51.89 -5.40 -1.96
CA ARG A 429 51.43 -5.35 -0.56
C ARG A 429 52.61 -5.21 0.42
N PHE A 430 53.73 -5.91 0.15
CA PHE A 430 54.90 -5.83 1.01
C PHE A 430 55.54 -4.47 1.01
N TRP A 431 55.55 -3.77 -0.15
CA TRP A 431 56.13 -2.41 -0.31
C TRP A 431 55.25 -1.26 0.19
N ARG A 432 53.95 -1.52 0.40
CA ARG A 432 52.95 -0.50 0.85
C ARG A 432 52.71 -0.55 2.36
N ASN A 433 53.22 -1.55 3.03
CA ASN A 433 53.14 -1.73 4.49
C ASN A 433 54.47 -1.41 5.20
N GLN A 434 55.46 -0.80 4.52
CA GLN A 434 56.56 -0.06 5.08
C GLN A 434 56.31 1.44 4.87
#